data_d8888f70ff5d1132d71b1cfb5f6c575a
#
_entry.id   d8888f70ff5d1132d71b1cfb5f6c575a
#
_cell.length_a   1.000
_cell.length_b   1.000
_cell.length_c   1.000
_cell.angle_alpha   90.00
_cell.angle_beta   90.00
_cell.angle_gamma   90.00
#
_symmetry.space_group_name_H-M   'P 1'
#
loop_
_entity.id
_entity.type
_entity.pdbx_description
1 polymer ?
#
loop_
_entity_poly.entity_id
_entity_poly.type
_entity_poly.pdbx_seq_one_letter_code
_entity_poly.pdbx_strand_id
1 'polypeptide(L)'
;MNKSNIIMIGMPSSGKTTVGKLLSHKTGKSFLDTDHIIQSKTGLSPKDYVSAHGLDSFLETQQNVILDLAVENSIIATGGGVIYNAEAMEHLKGIGIVIYLKTDFEILESRVSKDRKLARKDGKSFYDTYLERIPLYEKYSDITVECGEKLSSHIAEEILSIIQQG
;
A
#
# COMPACT_ATOMS: atom_id res chain seq x y z
N MET A 1 12.70 18.43 0.21
CA MET A 1 12.05 17.92 1.43
C MET A 1 12.82 16.71 1.93
N ASN A 2 12.95 16.60 3.21
CA ASN A 2 13.60 15.43 3.80
C ASN A 2 12.64 14.23 3.68
N LYS A 3 13.02 13.22 2.91
CA LYS A 3 12.20 12.00 2.72
C LYS A 3 12.32 11.09 3.93
N SER A 4 11.71 11.50 5.04
CA SER A 4 11.80 10.79 6.32
C SER A 4 10.82 9.63 6.46
N ASN A 5 9.84 9.53 5.56
CA ASN A 5 8.82 8.50 5.58
C ASN A 5 9.21 7.28 4.72
N ILE A 6 8.67 6.12 5.08
CA ILE A 6 8.73 4.90 4.30
C ILE A 6 7.30 4.56 3.88
N ILE A 7 7.05 4.52 2.57
CA ILE A 7 5.73 4.26 2.02
C ILE A 7 5.73 2.88 1.38
N MET A 8 4.78 2.04 1.74
CA MET A 8 4.65 0.71 1.17
C MET A 8 3.45 0.64 0.24
N ILE A 9 3.72 0.20 -0.99
CA ILE A 9 2.73 -0.11 -2.02
C ILE A 9 2.79 -1.58 -2.39
N GLY A 10 1.75 -2.11 -2.98
CA GLY A 10 1.65 -3.49 -3.41
C GLY A 10 0.21 -4.00 -3.37
N MET A 11 0.01 -5.20 -3.87
CA MET A 11 -1.29 -5.85 -3.90
C MET A 11 -1.90 -5.99 -2.50
N PRO A 12 -3.23 -6.05 -2.41
CA PRO A 12 -3.90 -6.50 -1.18
C PRO A 12 -3.32 -7.85 -0.74
N SER A 13 -3.17 -8.04 0.55
CA SER A 13 -2.58 -9.25 1.15
C SER A 13 -1.08 -9.47 0.89
N SER A 14 -0.37 -8.48 0.38
CA SER A 14 1.10 -8.56 0.18
C SER A 14 1.90 -8.36 1.48
N GLY A 15 1.25 -8.06 2.60
CA GLY A 15 1.90 -7.92 3.90
C GLY A 15 2.29 -6.51 4.29
N LYS A 16 1.83 -5.48 3.59
CA LYS A 16 2.15 -4.06 3.88
C LYS A 16 1.91 -3.67 5.34
N THR A 17 0.76 -4.01 5.88
CA THR A 17 0.42 -3.69 7.27
C THR A 17 1.33 -4.42 8.27
N THR A 18 1.55 -5.70 8.08
CA THR A 18 2.40 -6.52 8.97
C THR A 18 3.86 -6.07 8.92
N VAL A 19 4.40 -5.93 7.73
CA VAL A 19 5.79 -5.44 7.52
C VAL A 19 5.93 -4.01 8.05
N GLY A 20 4.94 -3.16 7.81
CA GLY A 20 4.94 -1.78 8.28
C GLY A 20 4.96 -1.65 9.80
N LYS A 21 4.19 -2.45 10.50
CA LYS A 21 4.21 -2.48 11.98
C LYS A 21 5.56 -2.96 12.52
N LEU A 22 6.16 -3.96 11.87
CA LEU A 22 7.51 -4.43 12.24
C LEU A 22 8.57 -3.35 12.00
N LEU A 23 8.52 -2.64 10.87
CA LEU A 23 9.40 -1.51 10.59
C LEU A 23 9.24 -0.39 11.62
N SER A 24 8.00 -0.04 11.95
CA SER A 24 7.68 0.95 12.98
C SER A 24 8.31 0.57 14.32
N HIS A 25 8.14 -0.67 14.76
CA HIS A 25 8.73 -1.17 16.00
C HIS A 25 10.26 -1.11 15.99
N LYS A 26 10.90 -1.52 14.89
CA LYS A 26 12.36 -1.56 14.75
C LYS A 26 12.99 -0.16 14.65
N THR A 27 12.28 0.80 14.08
CA THR A 27 12.83 2.15 13.79
C THR A 27 12.37 3.23 14.76
N GLY A 28 11.34 2.96 15.55
CA GLY A 28 10.69 3.98 16.39
C GLY A 28 9.83 4.97 15.60
N LYS A 29 9.66 4.78 14.27
CA LYS A 29 8.79 5.62 13.44
C LYS A 29 7.32 5.31 13.71
N SER A 30 6.44 6.32 13.59
CA SER A 30 4.99 6.12 13.66
C SER A 30 4.48 5.23 12.55
N PHE A 31 3.42 4.46 12.79
CA PHE A 31 2.75 3.65 11.77
C PHE A 31 1.40 4.25 11.38
N LEU A 32 1.16 4.36 10.09
CA LEU A 32 -0.10 4.81 9.49
C LEU A 32 -0.57 3.82 8.44
N ASP A 33 -1.88 3.55 8.42
CA ASP A 33 -2.56 2.79 7.37
C ASP A 33 -3.61 3.69 6.74
N THR A 34 -3.48 3.97 5.43
CA THR A 34 -4.39 4.89 4.75
C THR A 34 -5.81 4.38 4.66
N ASP A 35 -6.02 3.06 4.57
CA ASP A 35 -7.34 2.45 4.61
C ASP A 35 -8.02 2.66 5.96
N HIS A 36 -7.24 2.59 7.04
CA HIS A 36 -7.73 2.87 8.39
C HIS A 36 -8.10 4.35 8.56
N ILE A 37 -7.33 5.26 7.99
CA ILE A 37 -7.65 6.70 7.99
C ILE A 37 -8.96 6.96 7.25
N ILE A 38 -9.17 6.33 6.08
CA ILE A 38 -10.41 6.42 5.32
C ILE A 38 -11.59 5.91 6.18
N GLN A 39 -11.43 4.76 6.80
CA GLN A 39 -12.47 4.18 7.67
C GLN A 39 -12.79 5.11 8.84
N SER A 40 -11.80 5.72 9.46
CA SER A 40 -12.01 6.67 10.57
C SER A 40 -12.74 7.93 10.12
N LYS A 41 -12.48 8.41 8.90
CA LYS A 41 -13.12 9.62 8.34
C LYS A 41 -14.55 9.36 7.84
N THR A 42 -14.79 8.19 7.25
CA THR A 42 -16.07 7.88 6.57
C THR A 42 -17.01 7.00 7.38
N GLY A 43 -16.51 6.32 8.41
CA GLY A 43 -17.23 5.30 9.16
C GLY A 43 -17.39 3.96 8.43
N LEU A 44 -16.83 3.84 7.21
CA LEU A 44 -16.97 2.65 6.35
C LEU A 44 -15.61 2.04 6.05
N SER A 45 -15.54 0.71 6.03
CA SER A 45 -14.38 0.01 5.48
C SER A 45 -14.24 0.32 3.98
N PRO A 46 -13.04 0.17 3.36
CA PRO A 46 -12.90 0.32 1.91
C PRO A 46 -13.90 -0.50 1.11
N LYS A 47 -14.12 -1.76 1.51
CA LYS A 47 -15.11 -2.66 0.90
C LYS A 47 -16.53 -2.08 0.97
N ASP A 48 -16.96 -1.65 2.15
CA ASP A 48 -18.29 -1.12 2.37
C ASP A 48 -18.48 0.23 1.66
N TYR A 49 -17.44 1.05 1.64
CA TYR A 49 -17.46 2.31 0.91
C TYR A 49 -17.65 2.10 -0.60
N VAL A 50 -16.88 1.20 -1.20
CA VAL A 50 -17.03 0.85 -2.63
C VAL A 50 -18.41 0.28 -2.92
N SER A 51 -18.96 -0.56 -2.03
CA SER A 51 -20.30 -1.11 -2.18
C SER A 51 -21.40 -0.04 -2.10
N ALA A 52 -21.23 0.96 -1.28
CA ALA A 52 -22.22 2.04 -1.07
C ALA A 52 -22.09 3.18 -2.08
N HIS A 53 -20.86 3.56 -2.47
CA HIS A 53 -20.57 4.78 -3.23
C HIS A 53 -19.86 4.56 -4.55
N GLY A 54 -19.41 3.33 -4.84
CA GLY A 54 -18.68 2.98 -6.06
C GLY A 54 -17.17 3.18 -5.95
N LEU A 55 -16.44 2.60 -6.91
CA LEU A 55 -14.99 2.62 -6.97
C LEU A 55 -14.43 4.02 -7.20
N ASP A 56 -14.99 4.79 -8.13
CA ASP A 56 -14.48 6.12 -8.47
C ASP A 56 -14.53 7.07 -7.27
N SER A 57 -15.65 7.05 -6.52
CA SER A 57 -15.80 7.82 -5.29
C SER A 57 -14.81 7.38 -4.20
N PHE A 58 -14.53 6.07 -4.10
CA PHE A 58 -13.52 5.56 -3.18
C PHE A 58 -12.11 6.05 -3.54
N LEU A 59 -11.73 5.99 -4.82
CA LEU A 59 -10.43 6.46 -5.28
C LEU A 59 -10.25 7.96 -5.07
N GLU A 60 -11.29 8.76 -5.27
CA GLU A 60 -11.28 10.19 -4.95
C GLU A 60 -11.08 10.45 -3.44
N THR A 61 -11.80 9.72 -2.60
CA THR A 61 -11.64 9.81 -1.14
C THR A 61 -10.24 9.40 -0.70
N GLN A 62 -9.71 8.33 -1.28
CA GLN A 62 -8.34 7.88 -1.04
C GLN A 62 -7.32 8.94 -1.45
N GLN A 63 -7.50 9.56 -2.61
CA GLN A 63 -6.65 10.67 -3.08
C GLN A 63 -6.64 11.81 -2.07
N ASN A 64 -7.79 12.27 -1.66
CA ASN A 64 -7.91 13.38 -0.72
C ASN A 64 -7.24 13.07 0.63
N VAL A 65 -7.44 11.87 1.15
CA VAL A 65 -6.75 11.41 2.37
C VAL A 65 -5.24 11.46 2.22
N ILE A 66 -4.71 11.02 1.08
CA ILE A 66 -3.27 11.00 0.83
C ILE A 66 -2.71 12.41 0.64
N LEU A 67 -3.38 13.27 -0.10
CA LEU A 67 -2.95 14.66 -0.31
C LEU A 67 -2.93 15.48 0.99
N ASP A 68 -3.81 15.13 1.94
CA ASP A 68 -3.84 15.72 3.28
C ASP A 68 -2.73 15.22 4.22
N LEU A 69 -1.98 14.19 3.83
CA LEU A 69 -0.91 13.67 4.68
C LEU A 69 0.26 14.66 4.76
N ALA A 70 0.44 15.22 5.95
CA ALA A 70 1.55 16.11 6.30
C ALA A 70 2.32 15.48 7.49
N VAL A 71 2.92 14.31 7.27
CA VAL A 71 3.58 13.53 8.32
C VAL A 71 5.05 13.33 8.03
N GLU A 72 5.83 13.21 9.08
CA GLU A 72 7.26 12.93 9.05
C GLU A 72 7.58 11.73 9.93
N ASN A 73 8.71 11.10 9.67
CA ASN A 73 9.19 9.96 10.46
C ASN A 73 8.14 8.85 10.65
N SER A 74 7.45 8.52 9.56
CA SER A 74 6.34 7.58 9.57
C SER A 74 6.54 6.44 8.58
N ILE A 75 5.97 5.28 8.92
CA ILE A 75 5.77 4.15 8.03
C ILE A 75 4.32 4.22 7.55
N ILE A 76 4.11 4.30 6.25
CA ILE A 76 2.79 4.47 5.65
C ILE A 76 2.45 3.25 4.80
N ALA A 77 1.50 2.44 5.25
CA ALA A 77 0.92 1.37 4.45
C ALA A 77 -0.27 1.93 3.66
N THR A 78 -0.31 1.68 2.36
CA THR A 78 -1.35 2.19 1.47
C THR A 78 -2.32 1.11 1.04
N GLY A 79 -3.51 1.49 0.59
CA GLY A 79 -4.42 0.59 -0.11
C GLY A 79 -3.87 0.17 -1.48
N GLY A 80 -4.19 -1.04 -1.92
CA GLY A 80 -3.64 -1.60 -3.17
C GLY A 80 -3.96 -0.81 -4.44
N GLY A 81 -5.06 -0.04 -4.44
CA GLY A 81 -5.48 0.77 -5.58
C GLY A 81 -4.91 2.20 -5.62
N VAL A 82 -4.04 2.57 -4.69
CA VAL A 82 -3.44 3.92 -4.63
C VAL A 82 -2.73 4.32 -5.92
N ILE A 83 -2.15 3.36 -6.62
CA ILE A 83 -1.40 3.55 -7.86
C ILE A 83 -2.26 3.99 -9.06
N TYR A 84 -3.56 3.94 -8.96
CA TYR A 84 -4.45 4.49 -9.99
C TYR A 84 -4.52 6.01 -9.97
N ASN A 85 -4.04 6.64 -8.91
CA ASN A 85 -4.05 8.09 -8.75
C ASN A 85 -2.64 8.66 -8.82
N ALA A 86 -2.31 9.26 -9.97
CA ALA A 86 -0.98 9.83 -10.21
C ALA A 86 -0.63 10.95 -9.23
N GLU A 87 -1.59 11.82 -8.90
CA GLU A 87 -1.36 12.95 -8.00
C GLU A 87 -1.07 12.49 -6.57
N ALA A 88 -1.82 11.50 -6.08
CA ALA A 88 -1.54 10.87 -4.78
C ALA A 88 -0.14 10.23 -4.75
N MET A 89 0.25 9.53 -5.83
CA MET A 89 1.56 8.90 -5.90
C MET A 89 2.70 9.91 -5.96
N GLU A 90 2.54 11.01 -6.69
CA GLU A 90 3.54 12.10 -6.70
C GLU A 90 3.68 12.75 -5.33
N HIS A 91 2.57 12.96 -4.61
CA HIS A 91 2.63 13.46 -3.23
C HIS A 91 3.41 12.51 -2.32
N LEU A 92 3.10 11.21 -2.37
CA LEU A 92 3.80 10.19 -1.57
C LEU A 92 5.30 10.15 -1.90
N LYS A 93 5.67 10.20 -3.17
CA LYS A 93 7.09 10.28 -3.60
C LYS A 93 7.78 11.55 -3.10
N GLY A 94 7.04 12.63 -2.94
CA GLY A 94 7.55 13.89 -2.39
C GLY A 94 7.89 13.79 -0.90
N ILE A 95 7.13 13.03 -0.13
CA ILE A 95 7.26 12.96 1.33
C ILE A 95 8.05 11.75 1.85
N GLY A 96 8.38 10.77 1.00
CA GLY A 96 9.09 9.57 1.47
C GLY A 96 9.67 8.71 0.34
N ILE A 97 10.22 7.57 0.76
CA ILE A 97 10.75 6.52 -0.14
C ILE A 97 9.62 5.52 -0.36
N VAL A 98 9.29 5.27 -1.62
CA VAL A 98 8.23 4.33 -2.00
C VAL A 98 8.80 2.94 -2.24
N ILE A 99 8.33 1.97 -1.47
CA ILE A 99 8.75 0.57 -1.53
C ILE A 99 7.59 -0.28 -2.04
N TYR A 100 7.84 -1.01 -3.11
CA TYR A 100 6.92 -2.00 -3.64
C TYR A 100 7.19 -3.38 -3.03
N LEU A 101 6.22 -3.93 -2.30
CA LEU A 101 6.25 -5.31 -1.83
C LEU A 101 5.70 -6.22 -2.93
N LYS A 102 6.61 -6.76 -3.75
CA LYS A 102 6.26 -7.62 -4.88
C LYS A 102 6.07 -9.05 -4.41
N THR A 103 4.86 -9.56 -4.58
CA THR A 103 4.47 -10.91 -4.15
C THR A 103 3.84 -11.64 -5.33
N ASP A 104 4.21 -12.93 -5.51
CA ASP A 104 3.67 -13.76 -6.57
C ASP A 104 2.17 -13.98 -6.43
N PHE A 105 1.49 -14.11 -7.56
CA PHE A 105 0.03 -14.23 -7.61
C PHE A 105 -0.49 -15.40 -6.78
N GLU A 106 0.14 -16.55 -6.88
CA GLU A 106 -0.28 -17.78 -6.17
C GLU A 106 -0.26 -17.59 -4.64
N ILE A 107 0.73 -16.85 -4.14
CA ILE A 107 0.83 -16.51 -2.71
C ILE A 107 -0.29 -15.55 -2.32
N LEU A 108 -0.52 -14.52 -3.13
CA LEU A 108 -1.60 -13.54 -2.89
C LEU A 108 -2.97 -14.21 -2.92
N GLU A 109 -3.22 -15.06 -3.92
CA GLU A 109 -4.47 -15.79 -4.06
C GLU A 109 -4.78 -16.65 -2.85
N SER A 110 -3.77 -17.34 -2.30
CA SER A 110 -3.91 -18.16 -1.09
C SER A 110 -4.26 -17.36 0.17
N ARG A 111 -3.90 -16.08 0.20
CA ARG A 111 -4.13 -15.19 1.36
C ARG A 111 -5.43 -14.40 1.27
N VAL A 112 -5.98 -14.20 0.08
CA VAL A 112 -7.22 -13.44 -0.10
C VAL A 112 -8.40 -14.29 0.34
N SER A 113 -9.21 -13.82 1.31
CA SER A 113 -10.46 -14.48 1.66
C SER A 113 -11.46 -14.36 0.51
N LYS A 114 -12.25 -15.42 0.26
CA LYS A 114 -13.26 -15.46 -0.81
C LYS A 114 -14.28 -14.32 -0.71
N ASP A 115 -14.51 -13.82 0.49
CA ASP A 115 -15.50 -12.76 0.78
C ASP A 115 -14.91 -11.34 0.66
N ARG A 116 -13.62 -11.21 0.40
CA ARG A 116 -12.98 -9.89 0.32
C ARG A 116 -13.26 -9.26 -1.05
N LYS A 117 -14.16 -8.30 -1.08
CA LYS A 117 -14.31 -7.40 -2.24
C LYS A 117 -13.11 -6.46 -2.28
N LEU A 118 -12.25 -6.66 -3.25
CA LEU A 118 -11.14 -5.77 -3.51
C LEU A 118 -11.61 -4.53 -4.28
N ALA A 119 -10.95 -3.40 -4.09
CA ALA A 119 -11.13 -2.23 -4.94
C ALA A 119 -10.59 -2.55 -6.34
N ARG A 120 -11.45 -3.05 -7.21
CA ARG A 120 -11.15 -3.44 -8.59
C ARG A 120 -12.28 -3.00 -9.51
N LYS A 121 -11.96 -2.82 -10.78
CA LYS A 121 -12.95 -2.50 -11.80
C LYS A 121 -13.93 -3.66 -11.97
N ASP A 122 -15.19 -3.33 -12.19
CA ASP A 122 -16.25 -4.31 -12.39
C ASP A 122 -15.89 -5.30 -13.52
N GLY A 123 -16.19 -6.57 -13.30
CA GLY A 123 -15.97 -7.65 -14.27
C GLY A 123 -14.54 -8.16 -14.39
N LYS A 124 -13.58 -7.60 -13.65
CA LYS A 124 -12.21 -8.10 -13.64
C LYS A 124 -11.98 -9.16 -12.57
N SER A 125 -11.26 -10.23 -12.94
CA SER A 125 -10.76 -11.22 -11.98
C SER A 125 -9.65 -10.63 -11.10
N PHE A 126 -9.33 -11.29 -10.00
CA PHE A 126 -8.19 -10.92 -9.17
C PHE A 126 -6.86 -11.00 -9.96
N TYR A 127 -6.74 -11.99 -10.84
CA TYR A 127 -5.57 -12.13 -11.72
C TYR A 127 -5.45 -10.98 -12.72
N ASP A 128 -6.55 -10.57 -13.35
CA ASP A 128 -6.56 -9.41 -14.27
C ASP A 128 -6.15 -8.13 -13.54
N THR A 129 -6.65 -7.94 -12.32
CA THR A 129 -6.28 -6.81 -11.47
C THR A 129 -4.79 -6.84 -11.11
N TYR A 130 -4.27 -8.02 -10.79
CA TYR A 130 -2.85 -8.23 -10.52
C TYR A 130 -1.99 -7.83 -11.71
N LEU A 131 -2.30 -8.32 -12.91
CA LEU A 131 -1.56 -7.99 -14.14
C LEU A 131 -1.62 -6.50 -14.48
N GLU A 132 -2.77 -5.86 -14.28
CA GLU A 132 -2.94 -4.43 -14.52
C GLU A 132 -2.11 -3.57 -13.57
N ARG A 133 -2.00 -3.98 -12.30
CA ARG A 133 -1.35 -3.18 -11.25
C ARG A 133 0.16 -3.31 -11.21
N ILE A 134 0.73 -4.44 -11.61
CA ILE A 134 2.20 -4.66 -11.57
C ILE A 134 2.97 -3.52 -12.24
N PRO A 135 2.69 -3.13 -13.51
CA PRO A 135 3.43 -2.05 -14.17
C PRO A 135 3.32 -0.71 -13.42
N LEU A 136 2.19 -0.48 -12.77
CA LEU A 136 1.96 0.75 -12.01
C LEU A 136 2.75 0.75 -10.69
N TYR A 137 2.80 -0.37 -9.96
CA TYR A 137 3.66 -0.48 -8.79
C TYR A 137 5.12 -0.27 -9.15
N GLU A 138 5.60 -0.90 -10.22
CA GLU A 138 6.98 -0.75 -10.71
C GLU A 138 7.28 0.69 -11.13
N LYS A 139 6.32 1.36 -11.79
CA LYS A 139 6.45 2.76 -12.21
C LYS A 139 6.68 3.71 -11.03
N TYR A 140 5.95 3.52 -9.94
CA TYR A 140 5.94 4.47 -8.82
C TYR A 140 6.91 4.13 -7.70
N SER A 141 7.43 2.91 -7.64
CA SER A 141 8.37 2.51 -6.59
C SER A 141 9.77 3.08 -6.80
N ASP A 142 10.41 3.46 -5.72
CA ASP A 142 11.84 3.76 -5.67
C ASP A 142 12.65 2.47 -5.43
N ILE A 143 12.07 1.51 -4.70
CA ILE A 143 12.66 0.23 -4.33
C ILE A 143 11.61 -0.86 -4.52
N THR A 144 12.00 -1.99 -5.11
CA THR A 144 11.19 -3.21 -5.17
C THR A 144 11.81 -4.29 -4.29
N VAL A 145 11.01 -4.88 -3.43
CA VAL A 145 11.40 -6.01 -2.57
C VAL A 145 10.61 -7.24 -2.99
N GLU A 146 11.33 -8.25 -3.45
CA GLU A 146 10.75 -9.56 -3.79
C GLU A 146 10.41 -10.30 -2.49
N CYS A 147 9.12 -10.44 -2.20
CA CYS A 147 8.66 -11.01 -0.94
C CYS A 147 8.68 -12.55 -0.94
N GLY A 148 8.20 -13.17 -2.04
CA GLY A 148 8.13 -14.62 -2.15
C GLY A 148 7.47 -15.26 -0.92
N GLU A 149 8.07 -16.30 -0.41
CA GLU A 149 7.67 -17.00 0.82
C GLU A 149 8.41 -16.50 2.08
N LYS A 150 9.13 -15.39 1.97
CA LYS A 150 9.87 -14.81 3.10
C LYS A 150 8.94 -14.46 4.27
N LEU A 151 9.43 -14.63 5.48
CA LEU A 151 8.75 -14.14 6.67
C LEU A 151 8.73 -12.60 6.67
N SER A 152 7.67 -12.02 7.21
CA SER A 152 7.53 -10.55 7.31
C SER A 152 8.69 -9.90 8.06
N SER A 153 9.26 -10.59 9.06
CA SER A 153 10.47 -10.12 9.78
C SER A 153 11.69 -10.02 8.88
N HIS A 154 11.91 -10.99 7.98
CA HIS A 154 13.02 -10.97 7.03
C HIS A 154 12.84 -9.87 5.99
N ILE A 155 11.60 -9.66 5.51
CA ILE A 155 11.28 -8.55 4.60
C ILE A 155 11.58 -7.20 5.26
N ALA A 156 11.16 -7.01 6.51
CA ALA A 156 11.43 -5.79 7.26
C ALA A 156 12.94 -5.54 7.43
N GLU A 157 13.72 -6.57 7.72
CA GLU A 157 15.19 -6.47 7.84
C GLU A 157 15.85 -6.14 6.51
N GLU A 158 15.41 -6.75 5.42
CA GLU A 158 15.89 -6.44 4.06
C GLU A 158 15.63 -4.97 3.70
N ILE A 159 14.44 -4.46 3.96
CA ILE A 159 14.09 -3.06 3.74
C ILE A 159 15.03 -2.13 4.53
N LEU A 160 15.23 -2.41 5.80
CA LEU A 160 16.13 -1.59 6.64
C LEU A 160 17.56 -1.60 6.12
N SER A 161 18.06 -2.76 5.71
CA SER A 161 19.39 -2.90 5.13
C SER A 161 19.54 -2.06 3.86
N ILE A 162 18.57 -2.08 2.96
CA ILE A 162 18.58 -1.30 1.71
C ILE A 162 18.60 0.20 2.00
N ILE A 163 17.73 0.66 2.90
CA ILE A 163 17.59 2.09 3.23
C ILE A 163 18.85 2.62 3.92
N GLN A 164 19.53 1.82 4.74
CA GLN A 164 20.76 2.24 5.44
C GLN A 164 21.98 2.30 4.53
N GLN A 165 21.98 1.62 3.40
CA GLN A 165 23.08 1.61 2.43
C GLN A 165 22.97 2.71 1.37
N GLY A 166 21.84 3.34 1.22
CA GLY A 166 21.58 4.44 0.28
C GLY A 166 21.58 5.79 0.95
#